data_a911cd941c3c23add975c981669eaf44
#
_entry.id   a911cd941c3c23add975c981669eaf44
#
_cell.length_a   1.000
_cell.length_b   1.000
_cell.length_c   1.000
_cell.angle_alpha   90.00
_cell.angle_beta   90.00
_cell.angle_gamma   90.00
#
_symmetry.space_group_name_H-M   'P 1'
#
loop_
_entity.id
_entity.type
_entity.pdbx_description
1 polymer ?
#
loop_
_entity_poly.entity_id
_entity_poly.type
_entity_poly.pdbx_seq_one_letter_code
_entity_poly.pdbx_strand_id
1 'polypeptide(L)'
;VKIPLRATNASALKKPENPFLHQKTIGVAGLGQMGFPMACRLHQAGFKILGHDIVQKHLDGPIPFEFNPDQFAQSCDLILSVVRDEEQNLELCFGNQAIFKHQKRPQGLIISSTVSPGFVHKMKELLPGETLLVDAPMSGAPHSARSGNLTFMLGGPSTLLEDWNPLFECMGQQIHQLGELGAGMSVKVLNNYVASSSVVTIRRVLEECSRMKVSPEKLLEVMSESSGGTWFGNQFEVIDWAREGYSPDNTIGILEKDVNSFLKAIDKKPFPEDVLLLERLRNLKAFDAEKE
;
A
#
# COMPACT_ATOMS: atom_id res chain seq x y z
N VAL A 1 2.24 -4.85 36.76
CA VAL A 1 1.45 -6.00 36.33
C VAL A 1 1.91 -6.32 34.92
N LYS A 2 2.65 -7.43 34.71
CA LYS A 2 3.10 -7.88 33.39
C LYS A 2 1.88 -8.37 32.61
N ILE A 3 1.51 -7.64 31.54
CA ILE A 3 0.56 -8.13 30.55
C ILE A 3 1.27 -9.24 29.77
N PRO A 4 0.74 -10.46 29.73
CA PRO A 4 1.34 -11.54 28.96
C PRO A 4 1.18 -11.21 27.46
N LEU A 5 2.30 -11.12 26.74
CA LEU A 5 2.34 -11.19 25.29
C LEU A 5 1.59 -12.46 24.86
N ARG A 6 0.37 -12.31 24.34
CA ARG A 6 -0.29 -13.40 23.62
C ARG A 6 0.62 -13.80 22.48
N ALA A 7 1.15 -15.01 22.56
CA ALA A 7 1.80 -15.65 21.43
C ALA A 7 0.81 -15.59 20.26
N THR A 8 1.17 -14.81 19.23
CA THR A 8 0.46 -14.85 17.95
C THR A 8 0.68 -16.25 17.39
N ASN A 9 -0.35 -17.09 17.48
CA ASN A 9 -0.40 -18.32 16.72
C ASN A 9 -0.14 -17.92 15.25
N ALA A 10 0.99 -18.36 14.72
CA ALA A 10 1.20 -18.43 13.29
C ALA A 10 0.10 -19.36 12.75
N SER A 11 -1.03 -18.77 12.35
CA SER A 11 -2.08 -19.53 11.67
C SER A 11 -1.43 -20.17 10.46
N ALA A 12 -1.45 -21.49 10.40
CA ALA A 12 -0.98 -22.25 9.24
C ALA A 12 -1.65 -21.61 8.01
N LEU A 13 -0.83 -21.17 7.06
CA LEU A 13 -1.31 -20.61 5.79
C LEU A 13 -2.28 -21.63 5.18
N LYS A 14 -3.57 -21.30 5.13
CA LYS A 14 -4.54 -22.08 4.38
C LYS A 14 -4.06 -22.10 2.93
N LYS A 15 -3.80 -23.27 2.38
CA LYS A 15 -3.56 -23.39 0.94
C LYS A 15 -4.84 -22.95 0.24
N PRO A 16 -4.78 -21.91 -0.62
CA PRO A 16 -5.97 -21.42 -1.30
C PRO A 16 -6.53 -22.52 -2.22
N GLU A 17 -7.85 -22.67 -2.20
CA GLU A 17 -8.55 -23.76 -2.93
C GLU A 17 -8.73 -23.48 -4.45
N ASN A 18 -8.08 -22.47 -5.02
CA ASN A 18 -8.19 -22.20 -6.46
C ASN A 18 -7.02 -22.82 -7.25
N PRO A 19 -7.18 -24.07 -7.81
CA PRO A 19 -6.12 -24.75 -8.55
C PRO A 19 -5.66 -24.00 -9.80
N PHE A 20 -6.52 -23.16 -10.38
CA PHE A 20 -6.23 -22.40 -11.59
C PHE A 20 -5.16 -21.33 -11.35
N LEU A 21 -5.24 -20.60 -10.23
CA LEU A 21 -4.24 -19.58 -9.88
C LEU A 21 -2.86 -20.17 -9.59
N HIS A 22 -2.78 -21.39 -9.02
CA HIS A 22 -1.50 -22.06 -8.76
C HIS A 22 -0.74 -22.46 -10.03
N GLN A 23 -1.42 -22.55 -11.17
CA GLN A 23 -0.78 -22.82 -12.46
C GLN A 23 -0.22 -21.53 -13.10
N LYS A 24 -0.73 -20.35 -12.69
CA LYS A 24 -0.34 -19.05 -13.23
C LYS A 24 0.93 -18.54 -12.57
N THR A 25 1.78 -17.88 -13.37
CA THR A 25 2.92 -17.12 -12.84
C THR A 25 2.48 -15.69 -12.54
N ILE A 26 2.62 -15.28 -11.29
CA ILE A 26 2.27 -13.95 -10.82
C ILE A 26 3.55 -13.13 -10.73
N GLY A 27 3.67 -12.12 -11.57
CA GLY A 27 4.73 -11.14 -11.50
C GLY A 27 4.43 -10.10 -10.42
N VAL A 28 5.36 -9.84 -9.53
CA VAL A 28 5.27 -8.74 -8.57
C VAL A 28 6.26 -7.67 -9.00
N ALA A 29 5.73 -6.53 -9.47
CA ALA A 29 6.50 -5.39 -9.93
C ALA A 29 6.56 -4.30 -8.84
N GLY A 30 7.79 -3.90 -8.47
CA GLY A 30 8.05 -3.03 -7.33
C GLY A 30 8.28 -3.85 -6.05
N LEU A 31 9.56 -4.17 -5.77
CA LEU A 31 9.97 -4.97 -4.61
C LEU A 31 10.52 -4.09 -3.48
N GLY A 32 9.87 -2.96 -3.25
CA GLY A 32 10.14 -2.09 -2.12
C GLY A 32 9.64 -2.66 -0.78
N GLN A 33 9.48 -1.78 0.21
CA GLN A 33 9.09 -2.16 1.58
C GLN A 33 7.74 -2.90 1.67
N MET A 34 6.84 -2.69 0.71
CA MET A 34 5.54 -3.37 0.65
C MET A 34 5.54 -4.56 -0.30
N GLY A 35 6.03 -4.38 -1.54
CA GLY A 35 5.93 -5.42 -2.56
C GLY A 35 6.78 -6.65 -2.29
N PHE A 36 7.99 -6.49 -1.74
CA PHE A 36 8.82 -7.64 -1.41
C PHE A 36 8.19 -8.57 -0.35
N PRO A 37 7.74 -8.09 0.83
CA PRO A 37 7.06 -8.97 1.78
C PRO A 37 5.76 -9.55 1.24
N MET A 38 4.99 -8.81 0.41
CA MET A 38 3.80 -9.34 -0.26
C MET A 38 4.16 -10.50 -1.19
N ALA A 39 5.20 -10.36 -2.01
CA ALA A 39 5.71 -11.43 -2.88
C ALA A 39 6.16 -12.67 -2.08
N CYS A 40 6.85 -12.47 -0.95
CA CYS A 40 7.25 -13.55 -0.06
C CYS A 40 6.03 -14.29 0.52
N ARG A 41 4.98 -13.58 0.92
CA ARG A 41 3.74 -14.20 1.43
C ARG A 41 3.05 -15.07 0.38
N LEU A 42 2.93 -14.57 -0.84
CA LEU A 42 2.36 -15.33 -1.96
C LEU A 42 3.21 -16.56 -2.28
N HIS A 43 4.54 -16.44 -2.31
CA HIS A 43 5.45 -17.55 -2.54
C HIS A 43 5.32 -18.62 -1.43
N GLN A 44 5.29 -18.22 -0.16
CA GLN A 44 5.09 -19.11 0.98
C GLN A 44 3.74 -19.85 0.93
N ALA A 45 2.70 -19.22 0.35
CA ALA A 45 1.41 -19.85 0.12
C ALA A 45 1.39 -20.82 -1.07
N GLY A 46 2.51 -20.94 -1.80
CA GLY A 46 2.68 -21.91 -2.88
C GLY A 46 2.33 -21.37 -4.27
N PHE A 47 2.14 -20.05 -4.44
CA PHE A 47 2.00 -19.44 -5.77
C PHE A 47 3.34 -19.38 -6.50
N LYS A 48 3.30 -19.46 -7.83
CA LYS A 48 4.46 -19.23 -8.69
C LYS A 48 4.71 -17.73 -8.81
N ILE A 49 5.70 -17.23 -8.12
CA ILE A 49 6.03 -15.80 -8.06
C ILE A 49 7.28 -15.51 -8.86
N LEU A 50 7.28 -14.42 -9.61
CA LEU A 50 8.44 -13.83 -10.25
C LEU A 50 8.50 -12.34 -9.85
N GLY A 51 9.60 -11.93 -9.22
CA GLY A 51 9.82 -10.56 -8.81
C GLY A 51 10.44 -9.71 -9.92
N HIS A 52 10.10 -8.42 -9.98
CA HIS A 52 10.72 -7.44 -10.86
C HIS A 52 10.84 -6.08 -10.17
N ASP A 53 11.98 -5.45 -10.29
CA ASP A 53 12.23 -4.08 -9.86
C ASP A 53 13.33 -3.46 -10.73
N ILE A 54 13.29 -2.15 -10.92
CA ILE A 54 14.35 -1.40 -11.59
C ILE A 54 15.64 -1.29 -10.76
N VAL A 55 15.53 -1.51 -9.45
CA VAL A 55 16.64 -1.53 -8.51
C VAL A 55 16.93 -2.96 -8.08
N GLN A 56 18.18 -3.37 -8.24
CA GLN A 56 18.64 -4.70 -7.84
C GLN A 56 18.73 -4.83 -6.31
N LYS A 57 17.61 -5.16 -5.69
CA LYS A 57 17.52 -5.45 -4.26
C LYS A 57 16.97 -6.86 -4.07
N HIS A 58 17.22 -7.44 -2.90
CA HIS A 58 16.67 -8.75 -2.50
C HIS A 58 17.05 -9.94 -3.38
N LEU A 59 18.20 -9.88 -4.07
CA LEU A 59 18.67 -10.95 -4.98
C LEU A 59 18.85 -12.30 -4.28
N ASP A 60 19.21 -12.29 -2.99
CA ASP A 60 19.34 -13.48 -2.15
C ASP A 60 18.02 -13.89 -1.46
N GLY A 61 16.91 -13.27 -1.88
CA GLY A 61 15.59 -13.51 -1.31
C GLY A 61 15.01 -14.87 -1.75
N PRO A 62 13.88 -15.29 -1.12
CA PRO A 62 13.27 -16.59 -1.40
C PRO A 62 12.51 -16.65 -2.73
N ILE A 63 12.31 -15.54 -3.44
CA ILE A 63 11.56 -15.48 -4.69
C ILE A 63 12.49 -15.34 -5.89
N PRO A 64 12.20 -15.99 -7.02
CA PRO A 64 12.91 -15.75 -8.28
C PRO A 64 12.76 -14.29 -8.72
N PHE A 65 13.78 -13.77 -9.40
CA PHE A 65 13.84 -12.40 -9.86
C PHE A 65 14.17 -12.32 -11.36
N GLU A 66 13.51 -11.42 -12.10
CA GLU A 66 13.80 -11.15 -13.51
C GLU A 66 13.97 -9.63 -13.72
N PHE A 67 15.17 -9.23 -14.15
CA PHE A 67 15.52 -7.82 -14.40
C PHE A 67 15.11 -7.35 -15.78
N ASN A 68 15.13 -8.26 -16.76
CA ASN A 68 14.76 -7.93 -18.11
C ASN A 68 13.22 -7.80 -18.19
N PRO A 69 12.67 -6.62 -18.48
CA PRO A 69 11.23 -6.41 -18.49
C PRO A 69 10.52 -7.24 -19.58
N ASP A 70 11.19 -7.52 -20.70
CA ASP A 70 10.63 -8.33 -21.79
C ASP A 70 10.46 -9.79 -21.34
N GLN A 71 11.48 -10.34 -20.67
CA GLN A 71 11.45 -11.70 -20.14
C GLN A 71 10.45 -11.80 -18.98
N PHE A 72 10.39 -10.80 -18.13
CA PHE A 72 9.40 -10.70 -17.07
C PHE A 72 7.98 -10.70 -17.63
N ALA A 73 7.67 -9.83 -18.61
CA ALA A 73 6.37 -9.74 -19.26
C ALA A 73 5.95 -11.08 -19.90
N GLN A 74 6.87 -11.75 -20.61
CA GLN A 74 6.59 -13.01 -21.30
C GLN A 74 6.44 -14.22 -20.37
N SER A 75 6.98 -14.12 -19.14
CA SER A 75 6.95 -15.20 -18.14
C SER A 75 5.75 -15.12 -17.20
N CYS A 76 5.09 -13.96 -17.12
CA CYS A 76 3.99 -13.72 -16.19
C CYS A 76 2.62 -13.82 -16.88
N ASP A 77 1.65 -14.40 -16.18
CA ASP A 77 0.25 -14.41 -16.58
C ASP A 77 -0.53 -13.23 -15.97
N LEU A 78 -0.14 -12.79 -14.79
CA LEU A 78 -0.77 -11.73 -14.01
C LEU A 78 0.31 -10.85 -13.38
N ILE A 79 0.10 -9.55 -13.36
CA ILE A 79 0.99 -8.60 -12.69
C ILE A 79 0.31 -8.01 -11.46
N LEU A 80 0.98 -8.08 -10.32
CA LEU A 80 0.71 -7.30 -9.13
C LEU A 80 1.67 -6.10 -9.12
N SER A 81 1.16 -4.91 -9.43
CA SER A 81 1.93 -3.66 -9.41
C SER A 81 1.90 -3.04 -8.01
N VAL A 82 3.08 -2.93 -7.40
CA VAL A 82 3.31 -2.32 -6.09
C VAL A 82 4.35 -1.21 -6.20
N VAL A 83 4.41 -0.57 -7.34
CA VAL A 83 5.26 0.61 -7.59
C VAL A 83 4.70 1.84 -6.87
N ARG A 84 5.42 2.96 -6.88
CA ARG A 84 5.14 4.10 -6.01
C ARG A 84 3.89 4.91 -6.38
N ASP A 85 3.69 5.19 -7.68
CA ASP A 85 2.74 6.20 -8.15
C ASP A 85 2.23 5.94 -9.58
N GLU A 86 1.48 6.91 -10.11
CA GLU A 86 0.90 6.87 -11.46
C GLU A 86 1.97 6.83 -12.55
N GLU A 87 3.05 7.62 -12.39
CA GLU A 87 4.14 7.70 -13.36
C GLU A 87 4.87 6.37 -13.47
N GLN A 88 5.23 5.77 -12.34
CA GLN A 88 5.88 4.46 -12.33
C GLN A 88 4.98 3.33 -12.86
N ASN A 89 3.66 3.41 -12.67
CA ASN A 89 2.73 2.47 -13.33
C ASN A 89 2.70 2.64 -14.85
N LEU A 90 2.76 3.88 -15.37
CA LEU A 90 2.85 4.13 -16.81
C LEU A 90 4.19 3.65 -17.38
N GLU A 91 5.30 3.89 -16.68
CA GLU A 91 6.64 3.40 -17.07
C GLU A 91 6.71 1.88 -17.08
N LEU A 92 6.13 1.21 -16.08
CA LEU A 92 6.02 -0.24 -16.01
C LEU A 92 5.22 -0.80 -17.18
N CYS A 93 4.04 -0.26 -17.44
CA CYS A 93 3.11 -0.85 -18.40
C CYS A 93 3.41 -0.45 -19.85
N PHE A 94 3.83 0.79 -20.10
CA PHE A 94 3.89 1.39 -21.44
C PHE A 94 5.15 2.20 -21.73
N GLY A 95 5.96 2.55 -20.71
CA GLY A 95 7.19 3.30 -20.83
C GLY A 95 8.40 2.42 -21.18
N ASN A 96 9.51 2.60 -20.47
CA ASN A 96 10.75 1.87 -20.71
C ASN A 96 10.66 0.37 -20.43
N GLN A 97 9.79 -0.06 -19.50
CA GLN A 97 9.58 -1.47 -19.17
C GLN A 97 8.54 -2.13 -20.10
N ALA A 98 7.55 -1.39 -20.57
CA ALA A 98 6.61 -1.72 -21.64
C ALA A 98 5.93 -3.11 -21.53
N ILE A 99 5.70 -3.64 -20.33
CA ILE A 99 5.27 -5.04 -20.11
C ILE A 99 3.96 -5.43 -20.80
N PHE A 100 3.10 -4.46 -21.15
CA PHE A 100 1.86 -4.69 -21.90
C PHE A 100 1.96 -4.39 -23.41
N LYS A 101 3.13 -3.99 -23.92
CA LYS A 101 3.33 -3.75 -25.34
C LYS A 101 3.77 -4.98 -26.14
N HIS A 102 4.14 -6.07 -25.48
CA HIS A 102 4.59 -7.30 -26.14
C HIS A 102 3.42 -8.12 -26.68
N GLN A 103 3.71 -8.91 -27.72
CA GLN A 103 2.72 -9.84 -28.26
C GLN A 103 2.37 -10.93 -27.25
N LYS A 104 3.36 -11.52 -26.57
CA LYS A 104 3.17 -12.34 -25.39
C LYS A 104 3.28 -11.45 -24.16
N ARG A 105 2.20 -11.20 -23.48
CA ARG A 105 2.07 -10.29 -22.35
C ARG A 105 1.17 -10.86 -21.25
N PRO A 106 1.22 -10.30 -20.04
CA PRO A 106 0.28 -10.68 -18.98
C PRO A 106 -1.19 -10.48 -19.39
N GLN A 107 -2.05 -11.36 -18.90
CA GLN A 107 -3.50 -11.31 -19.15
C GLN A 107 -4.23 -10.41 -18.14
N GLY A 108 -3.58 -10.07 -17.02
CA GLY A 108 -4.19 -9.27 -15.98
C GLY A 108 -3.20 -8.36 -15.28
N LEU A 109 -3.75 -7.28 -14.71
CA LEU A 109 -3.05 -6.30 -13.90
C LEU A 109 -3.84 -6.04 -12.62
N ILE A 110 -3.18 -6.13 -11.47
CA ILE A 110 -3.65 -5.68 -10.17
C ILE A 110 -2.86 -4.43 -9.81
N ILE A 111 -3.51 -3.29 -9.65
CA ILE A 111 -2.88 -2.04 -9.22
C ILE A 111 -3.04 -1.92 -7.71
N SER A 112 -1.95 -2.14 -6.96
CA SER A 112 -1.91 -1.95 -5.50
C SER A 112 -1.24 -0.64 -5.06
N SER A 113 -0.59 0.07 -5.98
CA SER A 113 -0.09 1.43 -5.75
C SER A 113 -1.24 2.38 -5.40
N THR A 114 -1.07 3.28 -4.44
CA THR A 114 -2.07 4.33 -4.21
C THR A 114 -1.98 5.38 -5.32
N VAL A 115 -3.02 5.42 -6.14
CA VAL A 115 -3.20 6.31 -7.29
C VAL A 115 -4.60 6.94 -7.24
N SER A 116 -4.90 7.88 -8.13
CA SER A 116 -6.27 8.41 -8.24
C SER A 116 -7.22 7.39 -8.90
N PRO A 117 -8.53 7.38 -8.54
CA PRO A 117 -9.52 6.54 -9.24
C PRO A 117 -9.57 6.82 -10.75
N GLY A 118 -9.45 8.10 -11.14
CA GLY A 118 -9.39 8.50 -12.55
C GLY A 118 -8.21 7.88 -13.30
N PHE A 119 -7.07 7.70 -12.63
CA PHE A 119 -5.93 6.99 -13.21
C PHE A 119 -6.24 5.51 -13.49
N VAL A 120 -6.99 4.84 -12.60
CA VAL A 120 -7.39 3.43 -12.82
C VAL A 120 -8.23 3.30 -14.08
N HIS A 121 -9.19 4.20 -14.31
CA HIS A 121 -9.99 4.24 -15.52
C HIS A 121 -9.13 4.53 -16.77
N LYS A 122 -8.20 5.49 -16.68
CA LYS A 122 -7.22 5.76 -17.73
C LYS A 122 -6.40 4.52 -18.08
N MET A 123 -5.95 3.76 -17.08
CA MET A 123 -5.22 2.50 -17.31
C MET A 123 -6.08 1.48 -18.05
N LYS A 124 -7.38 1.38 -17.74
CA LYS A 124 -8.31 0.48 -18.45
C LYS A 124 -8.43 0.84 -19.94
N GLU A 125 -8.39 2.11 -20.28
CA GLU A 125 -8.42 2.59 -21.67
C GLU A 125 -7.11 2.33 -22.42
N LEU A 126 -5.96 2.41 -21.71
CA LEU A 126 -4.64 2.23 -22.31
C LEU A 126 -4.23 0.76 -22.47
N LEU A 127 -4.72 -0.11 -21.58
CA LEU A 127 -4.42 -1.53 -21.63
C LEU A 127 -5.09 -2.19 -22.86
N PRO A 128 -4.46 -3.25 -23.43
CA PRO A 128 -5.14 -4.06 -24.45
C PRO A 128 -6.52 -4.52 -23.98
N GLY A 129 -7.52 -4.46 -24.87
CA GLY A 129 -8.93 -4.58 -24.50
C GLY A 129 -9.33 -5.82 -23.70
N GLU A 130 -8.64 -6.94 -23.91
CA GLU A 130 -8.84 -8.21 -23.20
C GLU A 130 -8.14 -8.28 -21.83
N THR A 131 -7.33 -7.26 -21.47
CA THR A 131 -6.61 -7.26 -20.20
C THR A 131 -7.57 -7.11 -19.03
N LEU A 132 -7.51 -8.06 -18.10
CA LEU A 132 -8.24 -8.02 -16.83
C LEU A 132 -7.58 -6.99 -15.89
N LEU A 133 -8.37 -6.12 -15.31
CA LEU A 133 -7.88 -5.05 -14.43
C LEU A 133 -8.67 -5.01 -13.12
N VAL A 134 -7.93 -4.95 -12.01
CA VAL A 134 -8.46 -4.75 -10.65
C VAL A 134 -7.62 -3.68 -9.98
N ASP A 135 -8.25 -2.78 -9.26
CA ASP A 135 -7.58 -1.93 -8.29
C ASP A 135 -7.70 -2.53 -6.89
N ALA A 136 -6.55 -2.70 -6.26
CA ALA A 136 -6.42 -3.40 -4.98
C ALA A 136 -5.42 -2.68 -4.05
N PRO A 137 -5.65 -1.40 -3.74
CA PRO A 137 -4.82 -0.72 -2.77
C PRO A 137 -4.95 -1.36 -1.40
N MET A 138 -3.88 -1.24 -0.60
CA MET A 138 -3.83 -1.79 0.74
C MET A 138 -3.60 -0.71 1.78
N SER A 139 -3.99 -1.01 3.00
CA SER A 139 -3.65 -0.27 4.21
C SER A 139 -2.87 -1.18 5.17
N GLY A 140 -1.87 -0.62 5.81
CA GLY A 140 -0.96 -1.27 6.74
C GLY A 140 0.49 -0.85 6.50
N ALA A 141 1.30 -0.97 7.56
CA ALA A 141 2.74 -0.69 7.50
C ALA A 141 3.53 -1.94 7.02
N PRO A 142 4.84 -1.83 6.74
CA PRO A 142 5.65 -2.96 6.27
C PRO A 142 5.61 -4.20 7.18
N HIS A 143 5.46 -4.02 8.50
CA HIS A 143 5.29 -5.14 9.42
C HIS A 143 3.99 -5.92 9.16
N SER A 144 2.90 -5.22 8.79
CA SER A 144 1.62 -5.86 8.43
C SER A 144 1.73 -6.65 7.13
N ALA A 145 2.50 -6.15 6.15
CA ALA A 145 2.78 -6.89 4.92
C ALA A 145 3.57 -8.17 5.21
N ARG A 146 4.59 -8.11 6.07
CA ARG A 146 5.36 -9.29 6.51
C ARG A 146 4.51 -10.34 7.22
N SER A 147 3.59 -9.91 8.07
CA SER A 147 2.73 -10.81 8.86
C SER A 147 1.46 -11.26 8.15
N GLY A 148 1.16 -10.74 6.94
CA GLY A 148 -0.07 -11.04 6.22
C GLY A 148 -1.32 -10.40 6.83
N ASN A 149 -1.16 -9.22 7.44
CA ASN A 149 -2.21 -8.51 8.16
C ASN A 149 -2.61 -7.20 7.47
N LEU A 150 -2.49 -7.16 6.13
CA LEU A 150 -2.94 -6.00 5.36
C LEU A 150 -4.47 -5.93 5.30
N THR A 151 -4.98 -4.72 5.11
CA THR A 151 -6.37 -4.48 4.73
C THR A 151 -6.41 -4.12 3.26
N PHE A 152 -7.07 -4.92 2.44
CA PHE A 152 -7.27 -4.67 1.01
C PHE A 152 -8.63 -4.03 0.73
N MET A 153 -8.62 -3.10 -0.21
CA MET A 153 -9.78 -2.38 -0.73
C MET A 153 -9.88 -2.68 -2.22
N LEU A 154 -10.82 -3.57 -2.62
CA LEU A 154 -10.86 -4.12 -3.97
C LEU A 154 -11.95 -3.45 -4.81
N GLY A 155 -11.59 -2.99 -6.00
CA GLY A 155 -12.49 -2.51 -7.03
C GLY A 155 -12.30 -3.28 -8.35
N GLY A 156 -13.41 -3.69 -8.96
CA GLY A 156 -13.41 -4.43 -10.21
C GLY A 156 -14.60 -5.36 -10.35
N PRO A 157 -14.71 -6.12 -11.48
CA PRO A 157 -15.77 -7.09 -11.68
C PRO A 157 -15.82 -8.13 -10.55
N SER A 158 -17.00 -8.38 -9.99
CA SER A 158 -17.17 -9.27 -8.82
C SER A 158 -16.63 -10.68 -9.07
N THR A 159 -16.88 -11.25 -10.24
CA THR A 159 -16.37 -12.58 -10.62
C THR A 159 -14.84 -12.62 -10.61
N LEU A 160 -14.19 -11.57 -11.09
CA LEU A 160 -12.74 -11.46 -11.10
C LEU A 160 -12.17 -11.28 -9.68
N LEU A 161 -12.86 -10.50 -8.85
CA LEU A 161 -12.49 -10.33 -7.44
C LEU A 161 -12.60 -11.64 -6.67
N GLU A 162 -13.64 -12.44 -6.92
CA GLU A 162 -13.81 -13.77 -6.35
C GLU A 162 -12.69 -14.72 -6.79
N ASP A 163 -12.39 -14.75 -8.09
CA ASP A 163 -11.32 -15.61 -8.67
C ASP A 163 -9.94 -15.29 -8.07
N TRP A 164 -9.65 -14.01 -7.82
CA TRP A 164 -8.34 -13.56 -7.33
C TRP A 164 -8.29 -13.39 -5.81
N ASN A 165 -9.40 -13.57 -5.10
CA ASN A 165 -9.47 -13.43 -3.63
C ASN A 165 -8.40 -14.25 -2.90
N PRO A 166 -8.06 -15.49 -3.30
CA PRO A 166 -7.02 -16.27 -2.64
C PRO A 166 -5.65 -15.58 -2.59
N LEU A 167 -5.33 -14.71 -3.56
CA LEU A 167 -4.10 -13.91 -3.51
C LEU A 167 -4.12 -12.92 -2.35
N PHE A 168 -5.23 -12.21 -2.18
CA PHE A 168 -5.38 -11.20 -1.14
C PHE A 168 -5.42 -11.82 0.25
N GLU A 169 -6.06 -12.99 0.42
CA GLU A 169 -6.13 -13.73 1.68
C GLU A 169 -4.76 -14.16 2.21
N CYS A 170 -3.77 -14.37 1.33
CA CYS A 170 -2.41 -14.68 1.74
C CYS A 170 -1.65 -13.47 2.28
N MET A 171 -2.05 -12.26 1.87
CA MET A 171 -1.35 -11.02 2.17
C MET A 171 -2.07 -10.16 3.21
N GLY A 172 -3.37 -10.39 3.43
CA GLY A 172 -4.21 -9.58 4.30
C GLY A 172 -5.26 -10.37 5.07
N GLN A 173 -5.73 -9.80 6.18
CA GLN A 173 -6.80 -10.37 7.00
C GLN A 173 -8.16 -9.73 6.72
N GLN A 174 -8.16 -8.49 6.25
CA GLN A 174 -9.37 -7.73 5.95
C GLN A 174 -9.42 -7.46 4.45
N ILE A 175 -10.42 -7.99 3.77
CA ILE A 175 -10.60 -7.87 2.33
C ILE A 175 -11.98 -7.31 2.06
N HIS A 176 -12.03 -6.09 1.52
CA HIS A 176 -13.27 -5.39 1.24
C HIS A 176 -13.47 -5.31 -0.28
N GLN A 177 -14.47 -5.98 -0.81
CA GLN A 177 -14.95 -5.79 -2.18
C GLN A 177 -15.89 -4.58 -2.19
N LEU A 178 -15.52 -3.52 -2.91
CA LEU A 178 -16.14 -2.19 -2.79
C LEU A 178 -16.96 -1.80 -4.02
N GLY A 179 -17.00 -2.65 -5.03
CA GLY A 179 -17.78 -2.45 -6.25
C GLY A 179 -16.92 -2.37 -7.51
N GLU A 180 -17.35 -1.55 -8.46
CA GLU A 180 -16.74 -1.42 -9.77
C GLU A 180 -15.27 -0.93 -9.73
N LEU A 181 -14.61 -1.02 -10.87
CA LEU A 181 -13.24 -0.57 -11.07
C LEU A 181 -13.06 0.90 -10.59
N GLY A 182 -12.03 1.14 -9.78
CA GLY A 182 -11.76 2.43 -9.14
C GLY A 182 -12.39 2.62 -7.76
N ALA A 183 -13.33 1.73 -7.34
CA ALA A 183 -13.97 1.84 -6.03
C ALA A 183 -12.97 1.62 -4.87
N GLY A 184 -12.03 0.68 -5.03
CA GLY A 184 -10.96 0.44 -4.08
C GLY A 184 -10.08 1.67 -3.88
N MET A 185 -9.64 2.30 -4.99
CA MET A 185 -8.85 3.53 -4.93
C MET A 185 -9.64 4.70 -4.34
N SER A 186 -10.93 4.81 -4.64
CA SER A 186 -11.78 5.84 -4.06
C SER A 186 -11.79 5.76 -2.53
N VAL A 187 -12.03 4.57 -1.98
CA VAL A 187 -11.99 4.36 -0.52
C VAL A 187 -10.58 4.57 0.03
N LYS A 188 -9.55 4.13 -0.70
CA LYS A 188 -8.15 4.30 -0.28
C LYS A 188 -7.75 5.77 -0.15
N VAL A 189 -8.04 6.61 -1.15
CA VAL A 189 -7.65 8.02 -1.09
C VAL A 189 -8.40 8.80 -0.02
N LEU A 190 -9.69 8.48 0.20
CA LEU A 190 -10.48 9.03 1.30
C LEU A 190 -9.91 8.63 2.66
N ASN A 191 -9.62 7.33 2.85
CA ASN A 191 -8.99 6.83 4.07
C ASN A 191 -7.65 7.49 4.35
N ASN A 192 -6.81 7.64 3.31
CA ASN A 192 -5.46 8.18 3.49
C ASN A 192 -5.46 9.70 3.73
N TYR A 193 -6.47 10.42 3.26
CA TYR A 193 -6.66 11.82 3.64
C TYR A 193 -6.87 11.95 5.16
N VAL A 194 -7.74 11.11 5.75
CA VAL A 194 -7.98 11.07 7.21
C VAL A 194 -6.70 10.65 7.95
N ALA A 195 -6.00 9.62 7.47
CA ALA A 195 -4.77 9.15 8.08
C ALA A 195 -3.68 10.23 8.08
N SER A 196 -3.48 10.93 6.96
CA SER A 196 -2.51 12.04 6.83
C SER A 196 -2.86 13.21 7.76
N SER A 197 -4.14 13.55 7.87
CA SER A 197 -4.64 14.57 8.81
C SER A 197 -4.36 14.15 10.26
N SER A 198 -4.55 12.88 10.59
CA SER A 198 -4.25 12.34 11.92
C SER A 198 -2.76 12.46 12.25
N VAL A 199 -1.86 12.16 11.31
CA VAL A 199 -0.41 12.27 11.52
C VAL A 199 -0.02 13.68 11.91
N VAL A 200 -0.40 14.69 11.12
CA VAL A 200 -0.03 16.09 11.43
C VAL A 200 -0.68 16.59 12.71
N THR A 201 -1.88 16.13 13.03
CA THR A 201 -2.60 16.54 14.24
C THR A 201 -1.99 15.93 15.49
N ILE A 202 -1.71 14.63 15.49
CA ILE A 202 -1.06 13.94 16.61
C ILE A 202 0.33 14.53 16.86
N ARG A 203 1.14 14.68 15.80
CA ARG A 203 2.48 15.29 15.91
C ARG A 203 2.41 16.70 16.51
N ARG A 204 1.45 17.48 16.09
CA ARG A 204 1.26 18.86 16.59
C ARG A 204 0.92 18.90 18.07
N VAL A 205 0.07 18.01 18.57
CA VAL A 205 -0.28 18.00 20.01
C VAL A 205 0.84 17.42 20.87
N LEU A 206 1.61 16.46 20.36
CA LEU A 206 2.78 15.92 21.06
C LEU A 206 3.88 16.98 21.26
N GLU A 207 4.07 17.88 20.29
CA GLU A 207 5.00 19.03 20.40
C GLU A 207 4.62 19.99 21.54
N GLU A 208 3.36 20.08 21.93
CA GLU A 208 2.89 20.95 23.02
C GLU A 208 2.98 20.30 24.42
N CYS A 209 3.27 19.01 24.49
CA CYS A 209 3.30 18.27 25.76
C CYS A 209 4.32 18.85 26.75
N SER A 210 5.52 19.16 26.29
CA SER A 210 6.57 19.74 27.14
C SER A 210 6.12 21.08 27.73
N ARG A 211 5.57 21.97 26.91
CA ARG A 211 5.06 23.28 27.36
C ARG A 211 3.93 23.15 28.37
N MET A 212 3.08 22.14 28.23
CA MET A 212 1.95 21.86 29.13
C MET A 212 2.33 20.95 30.31
N LYS A 213 3.60 20.50 30.38
CA LYS A 213 4.10 19.57 31.42
C LYS A 213 3.33 18.25 31.47
N VAL A 214 2.96 17.73 30.32
CA VAL A 214 2.29 16.45 30.13
C VAL A 214 3.27 15.49 29.44
N SER A 215 3.34 14.23 29.91
CA SER A 215 4.11 13.20 29.19
C SER A 215 3.42 12.84 27.87
N PRO A 216 4.15 12.81 26.73
CA PRO A 216 3.61 12.33 25.45
C PRO A 216 2.98 10.94 25.56
N GLU A 217 3.61 10.01 26.28
CA GLU A 217 3.12 8.64 26.48
C GLU A 217 1.77 8.65 27.23
N LYS A 218 1.64 9.49 28.28
CA LYS A 218 0.39 9.62 29.03
C LYS A 218 -0.72 10.25 28.20
N LEU A 219 -0.39 11.21 27.35
CA LEU A 219 -1.36 11.79 26.41
C LEU A 219 -1.86 10.72 25.43
N LEU A 220 -0.96 9.95 24.81
CA LEU A 220 -1.31 8.88 23.87
C LEU A 220 -2.15 7.78 24.55
N GLU A 221 -1.82 7.40 25.81
CA GLU A 221 -2.61 6.46 26.60
C GLU A 221 -4.06 6.95 26.78
N VAL A 222 -4.25 8.18 27.23
CA VAL A 222 -5.57 8.78 27.41
C VAL A 222 -6.32 8.89 26.08
N MET A 223 -5.64 9.32 25.02
CA MET A 223 -6.26 9.43 23.68
C MET A 223 -6.72 8.08 23.15
N SER A 224 -6.00 7.00 23.43
CA SER A 224 -6.40 5.65 22.98
C SER A 224 -7.73 5.18 23.55
N GLU A 225 -8.14 5.72 24.71
CA GLU A 225 -9.35 5.38 25.45
C GLU A 225 -10.45 6.46 25.35
N SER A 226 -10.21 7.50 24.56
CA SER A 226 -11.09 8.69 24.49
C SER A 226 -11.34 9.14 23.05
N SER A 227 -12.11 10.23 22.90
CA SER A 227 -12.48 10.79 21.59
C SER A 227 -11.32 11.27 20.72
N GLY A 228 -10.12 11.43 21.27
CA GLY A 228 -8.90 11.78 20.54
C GLY A 228 -8.19 10.58 19.91
N GLY A 229 -8.70 9.36 20.09
CA GLY A 229 -8.10 8.13 19.57
C GLY A 229 -8.04 8.10 18.04
N THR A 230 -6.85 7.76 17.51
CA THR A 230 -6.61 7.56 16.07
C THR A 230 -5.72 6.35 15.87
N TRP A 231 -5.78 5.72 14.67
CA TRP A 231 -4.87 4.61 14.38
C TRP A 231 -3.40 5.03 14.55
N PHE A 232 -3.01 6.20 14.04
CA PHE A 232 -1.62 6.67 14.15
C PHE A 232 -1.20 6.93 15.61
N GLY A 233 -2.08 7.57 16.41
CA GLY A 233 -1.81 7.79 17.83
C GLY A 233 -1.65 6.49 18.61
N ASN A 234 -2.54 5.51 18.35
CA ASN A 234 -2.51 4.20 19.02
C ASN A 234 -1.28 3.34 18.62
N GLN A 235 -0.67 3.62 17.48
CA GLN A 235 0.47 2.89 16.96
C GLN A 235 1.78 3.71 17.00
N PHE A 236 1.78 4.89 17.59
CA PHE A 236 2.89 5.84 17.53
C PHE A 236 4.23 5.24 17.97
N GLU A 237 4.24 4.43 19.01
CA GLU A 237 5.47 3.82 19.54
C GLU A 237 5.98 2.60 18.74
N VAL A 238 5.13 2.02 17.89
CA VAL A 238 5.49 0.83 17.10
C VAL A 238 5.69 1.11 15.61
N ILE A 239 5.32 2.30 15.15
CA ILE A 239 5.51 2.73 13.77
C ILE A 239 6.92 3.29 13.60
N ASP A 240 7.76 2.64 12.81
CA ASP A 240 9.17 3.02 12.61
C ASP A 240 9.34 4.48 12.14
N TRP A 241 8.43 4.97 11.31
CA TRP A 241 8.48 6.32 10.74
C TRP A 241 7.68 7.38 11.53
N ALA A 242 7.05 7.01 12.65
CA ALA A 242 6.18 7.94 13.40
C ALA A 242 6.90 9.23 13.85
N ARG A 243 8.21 9.14 14.06
CA ARG A 243 9.06 10.24 14.52
C ARG A 243 9.86 10.92 13.41
N GLU A 244 9.74 10.45 12.16
CA GLU A 244 10.48 11.03 11.02
C GLU A 244 10.01 12.45 10.70
N GLY A 245 10.93 13.27 10.17
CA GLY A 245 10.61 14.51 9.48
C GLY A 245 10.27 14.25 8.01
N TYR A 246 9.82 15.27 7.32
CA TYR A 246 9.52 15.18 5.90
C TYR A 246 10.78 14.93 5.05
N SER A 247 10.67 13.96 4.16
CA SER A 247 11.53 13.81 2.98
C SER A 247 10.67 13.29 1.82
N PRO A 248 10.91 13.72 0.56
CA PRO A 248 10.15 13.22 -0.59
C PRO A 248 10.19 11.69 -0.75
N ASP A 249 11.25 11.07 -0.24
CA ASP A 249 11.53 9.64 -0.43
C ASP A 249 11.13 8.76 0.77
N ASN A 250 10.69 9.36 1.88
CA ASN A 250 10.25 8.63 3.05
C ASN A 250 8.71 8.51 3.14
N THR A 251 8.22 7.90 4.22
CA THR A 251 6.77 7.67 4.41
C THR A 251 5.98 8.97 4.51
N ILE A 252 6.54 10.05 5.09
CA ILE A 252 5.85 11.34 5.16
C ILE A 252 5.64 11.94 3.76
N GLY A 253 6.63 11.81 2.85
CA GLY A 253 6.47 12.17 1.44
C GLY A 253 5.45 11.29 0.70
N ILE A 254 5.28 10.02 1.09
CA ILE A 254 4.20 9.16 0.58
C ILE A 254 2.83 9.68 1.04
N LEU A 255 2.69 10.14 2.29
CA LEU A 255 1.44 10.75 2.77
C LEU A 255 1.07 12.01 1.97
N GLU A 256 2.04 12.86 1.66
CA GLU A 256 1.83 14.01 0.77
C GLU A 256 1.31 13.57 -0.61
N LYS A 257 1.94 12.57 -1.22
CA LYS A 257 1.50 12.00 -2.50
C LYS A 257 0.06 11.47 -2.41
N ASP A 258 -0.31 10.83 -1.31
CA ASP A 258 -1.65 10.26 -1.10
C ASP A 258 -2.71 11.36 -0.94
N VAL A 259 -2.40 12.47 -0.24
CA VAL A 259 -3.27 13.67 -0.21
C VAL A 259 -3.45 14.25 -1.62
N ASN A 260 -2.38 14.34 -2.41
CA ASN A 260 -2.47 14.78 -3.80
C ASN A 260 -3.33 13.84 -4.67
N SER A 261 -3.29 12.52 -4.42
CA SER A 261 -4.16 11.55 -5.10
C SER A 261 -5.64 11.76 -4.75
N PHE A 262 -5.94 12.11 -3.49
CA PHE A 262 -7.29 12.52 -3.07
C PHE A 262 -7.73 13.80 -3.79
N LEU A 263 -6.89 14.83 -3.85
CA LEU A 263 -7.22 16.09 -4.52
C LEU A 263 -7.48 15.90 -6.02
N LYS A 264 -6.73 15.03 -6.68
CA LYS A 264 -7.01 14.62 -8.07
C LYS A 264 -8.35 13.89 -8.20
N ALA A 265 -8.72 13.07 -7.20
CA ALA A 265 -9.94 12.28 -7.24
C ALA A 265 -11.21 13.12 -7.10
N ILE A 266 -11.18 14.20 -6.31
CA ILE A 266 -12.36 15.06 -6.09
C ILE A 266 -12.62 16.02 -7.26
N ASP A 267 -11.66 16.22 -8.15
CA ASP A 267 -11.74 17.11 -9.32
C ASP A 267 -12.37 18.49 -9.02
N LYS A 268 -12.01 19.06 -7.88
CA LYS A 268 -12.51 20.35 -7.40
C LYS A 268 -11.34 21.21 -6.94
N LYS A 269 -11.58 22.51 -6.87
CA LYS A 269 -10.61 23.42 -6.25
C LYS A 269 -10.39 22.99 -4.80
N PRO A 270 -9.13 22.81 -4.37
CA PRO A 270 -8.81 22.46 -2.98
C PRO A 270 -9.39 23.50 -2.00
N PHE A 271 -9.88 23.02 -0.87
CA PHE A 271 -10.22 23.89 0.24
C PHE A 271 -8.96 24.42 0.93
N PRO A 272 -9.03 25.52 1.70
CA PRO A 272 -7.90 26.01 2.49
C PRO A 272 -7.29 24.94 3.41
N GLU A 273 -8.11 24.06 3.96
CA GLU A 273 -7.70 22.96 4.84
C GLU A 273 -6.82 21.92 4.10
N ASP A 274 -7.11 21.66 2.84
CA ASP A 274 -6.33 20.72 2.01
C ASP A 274 -4.92 21.28 1.75
N VAL A 275 -4.84 22.58 1.43
CA VAL A 275 -3.57 23.27 1.21
C VAL A 275 -2.76 23.30 2.50
N LEU A 276 -3.41 23.60 3.63
CA LEU A 276 -2.77 23.60 4.95
C LEU A 276 -2.27 22.22 5.34
N LEU A 277 -3.00 21.15 5.03
CA LEU A 277 -2.58 19.77 5.29
C LEU A 277 -1.27 19.44 4.55
N LEU A 278 -1.19 19.75 3.25
CA LEU A 278 0.02 19.55 2.45
C LEU A 278 1.20 20.36 3.00
N GLU A 279 0.97 21.63 3.37
CA GLU A 279 1.99 22.48 3.95
C GLU A 279 2.50 21.91 5.29
N ARG A 280 1.61 21.45 6.15
CA ARG A 280 1.98 20.84 7.44
C ARG A 280 2.77 19.55 7.25
N LEU A 281 2.41 18.69 6.30
CA LEU A 281 3.19 17.49 5.97
C LEU A 281 4.62 17.85 5.55
N ARG A 282 4.78 18.80 4.63
CA ARG A 282 6.08 19.27 4.13
C ARG A 282 6.96 19.91 5.20
N ASN A 283 6.35 20.49 6.21
CA ASN A 283 7.05 21.16 7.32
C ASN A 283 7.25 20.29 8.56
N LEU A 284 6.83 19.01 8.53
CA LEU A 284 7.08 18.10 9.65
C LEU A 284 8.59 17.91 9.86
N LYS A 285 9.03 18.24 11.07
CA LYS A 285 10.41 18.00 11.53
C LYS A 285 10.47 16.62 12.18
N ALA A 286 11.67 16.08 12.33
CA ALA A 286 11.86 14.89 13.15
C ALA A 286 11.41 15.18 14.59
N PHE A 287 10.65 14.24 15.17
CA PHE A 287 10.16 14.37 16.56
C PHE A 287 11.15 13.73 17.53
N ASP A 288 11.63 14.53 18.44
CA ASP A 288 12.55 14.09 19.52
C ASP A 288 11.96 14.54 20.86
N ALA A 289 11.40 13.60 21.60
CA ALA A 289 10.75 13.86 22.90
C ALA A 289 11.73 14.37 23.98
N GLU A 290 13.05 14.22 23.77
CA GLU A 290 14.07 14.60 24.77
C GLU A 290 14.62 16.02 24.54
N LYS A 291 14.28 16.67 23.44
CA LYS A 291 14.86 17.99 23.07
C LYS A 291 13.94 19.19 23.29
N GLU A 292 12.73 18.98 23.75
CA GLU A 292 11.78 20.03 24.12
C GLU A 292 11.44 19.94 25.62
#